data_2f0f65504538b06ee0b1cf7b8b8d9120
#
_entry.id   2f0f65504538b06ee0b1cf7b8b8d9120
#
_cell.length_a   1.000
_cell.length_b   1.000
_cell.length_c   1.000
_cell.angle_alpha   90.00
_cell.angle_beta   90.00
_cell.angle_gamma   90.00
#
_symmetry.space_group_name_H-M   'P 1'
#
loop_
_entity.id
_entity.type
_entity.pdbx_description
1 polymer ?
#
loop_
_entity_poly.entity_id
_entity_poly.type
_entity_poly.pdbx_seq_one_letter_code
_entity_poly.pdbx_strand_id
1 'polypeptide(L)'
;AENIFLGRELKKGGMVDFKEQNARASKLLKELSLNIEPDTEVGKLSVSKQQMVEIAKALSTNADIIIMDEPSSALTERETQELFRIINELKNMGKGIIYISHRLEELENIVDRVTVMRDGKYIKTADFKDLSIGEIIALMVGREITEKYPHEQTERGKKIMEVKGISSSEVQNI
;
A
#
# COMPACT_ATOMS: atom_id res chain seq x y z
N ALA A 1 -7.64 18.42 -8.77
CA ALA A 1 -9.04 18.09 -9.14
C ALA A 1 -9.13 17.40 -10.50
N GLU A 2 -8.43 17.88 -11.53
CA GLU A 2 -8.51 17.31 -12.88
C GLU A 2 -8.12 15.83 -12.92
N ASN A 3 -7.08 15.42 -12.22
CA ASN A 3 -6.68 14.01 -12.13
C ASN A 3 -7.73 13.14 -11.43
N ILE A 4 -8.39 13.66 -10.39
CA ILE A 4 -9.44 12.92 -9.66
C ILE A 4 -10.65 12.66 -10.55
N PHE A 5 -11.03 13.64 -11.39
CA PHE A 5 -12.21 13.54 -12.25
C PHE A 5 -11.87 13.26 -13.73
N LEU A 6 -10.65 12.85 -14.02
CA LEU A 6 -10.21 12.55 -15.39
C LEU A 6 -11.13 11.53 -16.08
N GLY A 7 -11.64 11.89 -17.24
CA GLY A 7 -12.61 11.10 -18.03
C GLY A 7 -14.05 11.16 -17.48
N ARG A 8 -14.29 11.93 -16.41
CA ARG A 8 -15.61 12.11 -15.78
C ARG A 8 -15.80 13.56 -15.34
N GLU A 9 -15.28 14.50 -16.13
CA GLU A 9 -15.29 15.90 -15.83
C GLU A 9 -16.73 16.40 -15.59
N LEU A 10 -16.89 17.20 -14.54
CA LEU A 10 -18.19 17.82 -14.25
C LEU A 10 -18.46 18.92 -15.27
N LYS A 11 -19.62 18.84 -15.92
CA LYS A 11 -19.96 19.75 -17.02
C LYS A 11 -21.19 20.59 -16.69
N LYS A 12 -21.16 21.85 -17.10
CA LYS A 12 -22.29 22.77 -17.06
C LYS A 12 -22.41 23.46 -18.43
N GLY A 13 -23.55 23.29 -19.10
CA GLY A 13 -23.77 23.88 -20.43
C GLY A 13 -22.79 23.36 -21.49
N GLY A 14 -22.29 22.09 -21.37
CA GLY A 14 -21.36 21.49 -22.31
C GLY A 14 -19.87 21.76 -22.07
N MET A 15 -19.53 22.69 -21.16
CA MET A 15 -18.16 23.01 -20.76
C MET A 15 -17.85 22.44 -19.37
N VAL A 16 -16.55 22.21 -19.08
CA VAL A 16 -16.11 21.74 -17.76
C VAL A 16 -16.38 22.82 -16.70
N ASP A 17 -17.07 22.43 -15.63
CA ASP A 17 -17.30 23.29 -14.46
C ASP A 17 -16.14 23.09 -13.46
N PHE A 18 -15.04 23.79 -13.69
CA PHE A 18 -13.86 23.73 -12.82
C PHE A 18 -14.16 24.15 -11.38
N LYS A 19 -15.11 25.07 -11.17
CA LYS A 19 -15.48 25.53 -9.81
C LYS A 19 -16.12 24.39 -9.02
N GLU A 20 -17.11 23.73 -9.59
CA GLU A 20 -17.77 22.58 -8.96
C GLU A 20 -16.81 21.40 -8.80
N GLN A 21 -15.98 21.16 -9.80
CA GLN A 21 -14.97 20.09 -9.78
C GLN A 21 -13.96 20.28 -8.66
N ASN A 22 -13.43 21.51 -8.49
CA ASN A 22 -12.51 21.84 -7.40
C ASN A 22 -13.20 21.75 -6.04
N ALA A 23 -14.46 22.18 -5.92
CA ALA A 23 -15.21 22.05 -4.68
C ALA A 23 -15.41 20.59 -4.25
N ARG A 24 -15.77 19.71 -5.19
CA ARG A 24 -15.90 18.27 -4.90
C ARG A 24 -14.56 17.61 -4.60
N ALA A 25 -13.51 17.97 -5.33
CA ALA A 25 -12.16 17.47 -5.05
C ALA A 25 -11.72 17.89 -3.65
N SER A 26 -11.90 19.17 -3.28
CA SER A 26 -11.56 19.67 -1.95
C SER A 26 -12.30 18.92 -0.84
N LYS A 27 -13.59 18.65 -1.04
CA LYS A 27 -14.39 17.88 -0.07
C LYS A 27 -13.81 16.47 0.10
N LEU A 28 -13.57 15.76 -1.01
CA LEU A 28 -13.02 14.40 -1.00
C LEU A 28 -11.63 14.34 -0.36
N LEU A 29 -10.73 15.27 -0.72
CA LEU A 29 -9.37 15.33 -0.14
C LEU A 29 -9.41 15.57 1.38
N LYS A 30 -10.36 16.40 1.87
CA LYS A 30 -10.58 16.62 3.31
C LYS A 30 -11.13 15.39 4.01
N GLU A 31 -12.07 14.66 3.41
CA GLU A 31 -12.61 13.39 3.93
C GLU A 31 -11.49 12.35 4.08
N LEU A 32 -10.50 12.37 3.18
CA LEU A 32 -9.32 11.53 3.23
C LEU A 32 -8.19 12.09 4.11
N SER A 33 -8.44 13.19 4.84
CA SER A 33 -7.44 13.89 5.67
C SER A 33 -6.19 14.33 4.91
N LEU A 34 -6.31 14.52 3.59
CA LEU A 34 -5.21 14.93 2.72
C LEU A 34 -5.11 16.46 2.65
N ASN A 35 -3.99 16.99 3.10
CA ASN A 35 -3.68 18.41 2.95
C ASN A 35 -3.08 18.68 1.55
N ILE A 36 -3.94 18.67 0.55
CA ILE A 36 -3.62 18.95 -0.86
C ILE A 36 -4.67 19.92 -1.39
N GLU A 37 -4.22 21.02 -1.98
CA GLU A 37 -5.14 21.96 -2.64
C GLU A 37 -5.61 21.38 -3.98
N PRO A 38 -6.90 21.54 -4.35
CA PRO A 38 -7.48 20.92 -5.54
C PRO A 38 -6.82 21.33 -6.87
N ASP A 39 -6.21 22.50 -6.92
CA ASP A 39 -5.52 23.08 -8.09
C ASP A 39 -4.03 22.74 -8.13
N THR A 40 -3.52 21.99 -7.14
CA THR A 40 -2.11 21.57 -7.12
C THR A 40 -1.81 20.64 -8.28
N GLU A 41 -0.74 20.93 -9.01
CA GLU A 41 -0.22 20.03 -10.05
C GLU A 41 0.31 18.73 -9.43
N VAL A 42 -0.24 17.58 -9.86
CA VAL A 42 0.12 16.27 -9.31
C VAL A 42 1.62 15.98 -9.44
N GLY A 43 2.26 16.41 -10.53
CA GLY A 43 3.70 16.25 -10.74
C GLY A 43 4.61 16.96 -9.73
N LYS A 44 4.07 17.93 -8.97
CA LYS A 44 4.79 18.64 -7.89
C LYS A 44 4.63 17.96 -6.52
N LEU A 45 3.74 16.97 -6.42
CA LEU A 45 3.52 16.21 -5.20
C LEU A 45 4.59 15.15 -5.01
N SER A 46 4.86 14.77 -3.75
CA SER A 46 5.64 13.55 -3.45
C SER A 46 4.95 12.31 -4.03
N VAL A 47 5.71 11.25 -4.29
CA VAL A 47 5.17 10.00 -4.85
C VAL A 47 4.03 9.46 -3.98
N SER A 48 4.17 9.50 -2.66
CA SER A 48 3.13 9.08 -1.74
C SER A 48 1.84 9.92 -1.87
N LYS A 49 1.95 11.23 -2.00
CA LYS A 49 0.79 12.09 -2.22
C LYS A 49 0.15 11.86 -3.60
N GLN A 50 0.94 11.58 -4.63
CA GLN A 50 0.42 11.18 -5.94
C GLN A 50 -0.42 9.90 -5.81
N GLN A 51 0.07 8.91 -5.07
CA GLN A 51 -0.66 7.67 -4.81
C GLN A 51 -1.97 7.90 -4.06
N MET A 52 -1.97 8.80 -3.07
CA MET A 52 -3.19 9.21 -2.38
C MET A 52 -4.20 9.90 -3.30
N VAL A 53 -3.74 10.66 -4.31
CA VAL A 53 -4.61 11.23 -5.35
C VAL A 53 -5.24 10.13 -6.22
N GLU A 54 -4.51 9.06 -6.56
CA GLU A 54 -5.08 7.92 -7.29
C GLU A 54 -6.13 7.18 -6.44
N ILE A 55 -5.92 7.04 -5.14
CA ILE A 55 -6.94 6.50 -4.22
C ILE A 55 -8.18 7.41 -4.20
N ALA A 56 -7.98 8.72 -4.08
CA ALA A 56 -9.08 9.70 -4.15
C ALA A 56 -9.86 9.61 -5.47
N LYS A 57 -9.17 9.42 -6.60
CA LYS A 57 -9.78 9.18 -7.91
C LYS A 57 -10.65 7.92 -7.91
N ALA A 58 -10.16 6.81 -7.39
CA ALA A 58 -10.94 5.57 -7.27
C ALA A 58 -12.20 5.79 -6.42
N LEU A 59 -12.08 6.45 -5.27
CA LEU A 59 -13.20 6.75 -4.38
C LEU A 59 -14.23 7.70 -4.99
N SER A 60 -13.79 8.64 -5.84
CA SER A 60 -14.69 9.59 -6.52
C SER A 60 -15.71 8.90 -7.46
N THR A 61 -15.50 7.62 -7.78
CA THR A 61 -16.42 6.83 -8.62
C THR A 61 -17.66 6.30 -7.87
N ASN A 62 -17.65 6.40 -6.53
CA ASN A 62 -18.63 5.75 -5.66
C ASN A 62 -18.78 4.24 -5.96
N ALA A 63 -17.68 3.59 -6.32
CA ALA A 63 -17.65 2.17 -6.62
C ALA A 63 -18.03 1.34 -5.39
N ASP A 64 -18.70 0.20 -5.62
CA ASP A 64 -19.02 -0.75 -4.55
C ASP A 64 -17.86 -1.72 -4.28
N ILE A 65 -16.99 -1.90 -5.27
CA ILE A 65 -15.76 -2.72 -5.17
C ILE A 65 -14.56 -1.88 -5.59
N ILE A 66 -13.52 -1.88 -4.77
CA ILE A 66 -12.28 -1.15 -4.99
C ILE A 66 -11.14 -2.17 -5.00
N ILE A 67 -10.32 -2.13 -6.05
CA ILE A 67 -9.12 -2.97 -6.16
C ILE A 67 -7.90 -2.08 -5.93
N MET A 68 -7.08 -2.45 -4.98
CA MET A 68 -5.83 -1.76 -4.63
C MET A 68 -4.66 -2.72 -4.84
N ASP A 69 -3.79 -2.39 -5.80
CA ASP A 69 -2.61 -3.18 -6.14
C ASP A 69 -1.37 -2.48 -5.59
N GLU A 70 -0.72 -3.11 -4.59
CA GLU A 70 0.46 -2.60 -3.88
C GLU A 70 0.34 -1.13 -3.41
N PRO A 71 -0.78 -0.72 -2.79
CA PRO A 71 -1.04 0.71 -2.56
C PRO A 71 -0.12 1.34 -1.50
N SER A 72 0.54 0.54 -0.67
CA SER A 72 1.48 0.99 0.37
C SER A 72 2.94 1.04 -0.10
N SER A 73 3.26 0.58 -1.32
CA SER A 73 4.64 0.40 -1.78
C SER A 73 5.52 1.66 -1.74
N ALA A 74 4.91 2.84 -1.94
CA ALA A 74 5.59 4.14 -1.94
C ALA A 74 5.21 5.03 -0.74
N LEU A 75 4.46 4.48 0.23
CA LEU A 75 4.00 5.21 1.41
C LEU A 75 4.99 5.07 2.56
N THR A 76 5.11 6.14 3.35
CA THR A 76 5.73 6.08 4.67
C THR A 76 4.81 5.32 5.64
N GLU A 77 5.36 4.86 6.77
CA GLU A 77 4.57 4.18 7.81
C GLU A 77 3.33 4.99 8.24
N ARG A 78 3.50 6.30 8.45
CA ARG A 78 2.40 7.20 8.82
C ARG A 78 1.31 7.26 7.74
N GLU A 79 1.69 7.32 6.46
CA GLU A 79 0.75 7.35 5.34
C GLU A 79 0.07 5.99 5.13
N THR A 80 0.77 4.90 5.41
CA THR A 80 0.20 3.55 5.42
C THR A 80 -0.89 3.41 6.50
N GLN A 81 -0.67 3.92 7.69
CA GLN A 81 -1.68 3.93 8.75
C GLN A 81 -2.91 4.76 8.36
N GLU A 82 -2.71 5.89 7.68
CA GLU A 82 -3.82 6.69 7.16
C GLU A 82 -4.60 5.95 6.07
N LEU A 83 -3.91 5.25 5.18
CA LEU A 83 -4.54 4.36 4.19
C LEU A 83 -5.39 3.29 4.88
N PHE A 84 -4.89 2.65 5.93
CA PHE A 84 -5.64 1.62 6.66
C PHE A 84 -6.88 2.19 7.36
N ARG A 85 -6.80 3.41 7.89
CA ARG A 85 -7.96 4.11 8.43
C ARG A 85 -9.04 4.29 7.35
N ILE A 86 -8.66 4.75 6.17
CA ILE A 86 -9.57 4.94 5.03
C ILE A 86 -10.18 3.59 4.59
N ILE A 87 -9.38 2.53 4.50
CA ILE A 87 -9.85 1.19 4.15
C ILE A 87 -10.92 0.71 5.15
N ASN A 88 -10.67 0.88 6.45
CA ASN A 88 -11.63 0.48 7.48
C ASN A 88 -12.91 1.32 7.43
N GLU A 89 -12.83 2.61 7.13
CA GLU A 89 -14.03 3.44 6.93
C GLU A 89 -14.86 2.97 5.72
N LEU A 90 -14.20 2.64 4.61
CA LEU A 90 -14.88 2.10 3.43
C LEU A 90 -15.54 0.74 3.69
N LYS A 91 -14.87 -0.15 4.44
CA LYS A 91 -15.45 -1.41 4.91
C LYS A 91 -16.70 -1.16 5.75
N ASN A 92 -16.66 -0.20 6.67
CA ASN A 92 -17.80 0.18 7.50
C ASN A 92 -18.97 0.76 6.69
N MET A 93 -18.69 1.37 5.52
CA MET A 93 -19.70 1.81 4.56
C MET A 93 -20.23 0.68 3.66
N GLY A 94 -19.79 -0.57 3.88
CA GLY A 94 -20.21 -1.74 3.11
C GLY A 94 -19.52 -1.90 1.76
N LYS A 95 -18.40 -1.22 1.51
CA LYS A 95 -17.63 -1.38 0.27
C LYS A 95 -16.79 -2.65 0.31
N GLY A 96 -16.75 -3.37 -0.82
CA GLY A 96 -15.83 -4.49 -1.03
C GLY A 96 -14.45 -4.00 -1.40
N ILE A 97 -13.40 -4.51 -0.74
CA ILE A 97 -12.02 -4.12 -1.03
C ILE A 97 -11.20 -5.37 -1.36
N ILE A 98 -10.51 -5.33 -2.49
CA ILE A 98 -9.50 -6.31 -2.87
C ILE A 98 -8.15 -5.62 -2.71
N TYR A 99 -7.37 -6.05 -1.71
CA TYR A 99 -6.07 -5.51 -1.40
C TYR A 99 -4.99 -6.51 -1.80
N ILE A 100 -4.13 -6.14 -2.74
CA ILE A 100 -3.02 -6.98 -3.21
C ILE A 100 -1.74 -6.42 -2.61
N SER A 101 -1.00 -7.26 -1.88
CA SER A 101 0.29 -6.92 -1.28
C SER A 101 1.15 -8.16 -1.07
N HIS A 102 2.46 -7.97 -1.05
CA HIS A 102 3.44 -8.95 -0.58
C HIS A 102 3.93 -8.63 0.85
N ARG A 103 3.49 -7.53 1.45
CA ARG A 103 3.83 -7.09 2.82
C ARG A 103 2.80 -7.66 3.79
N LEU A 104 3.05 -8.86 4.28
CA LEU A 104 2.08 -9.62 5.06
C LEU A 104 1.77 -8.97 6.42
N GLU A 105 2.72 -8.22 6.98
CA GLU A 105 2.53 -7.49 8.24
C GLU A 105 1.42 -6.43 8.16
N GLU A 106 1.13 -5.94 6.95
CA GLU A 106 0.07 -4.97 6.72
C GLU A 106 -1.32 -5.60 6.83
N LEU A 107 -1.44 -6.89 6.52
CA LEU A 107 -2.73 -7.56 6.35
C LEU A 107 -3.50 -7.69 7.67
N GLU A 108 -2.81 -7.85 8.80
CA GLU A 108 -3.44 -8.04 10.11
C GLU A 108 -4.42 -6.93 10.50
N ASN A 109 -4.22 -5.73 9.95
CA ASN A 109 -4.98 -4.55 10.33
C ASN A 109 -6.23 -4.32 9.47
N ILE A 110 -6.32 -4.94 8.29
CA ILE A 110 -7.30 -4.55 7.27
C ILE A 110 -8.06 -5.71 6.63
N VAL A 111 -7.55 -6.95 6.68
CA VAL A 111 -8.17 -8.05 5.93
C VAL A 111 -9.06 -8.93 6.79
N ASP A 112 -10.15 -9.41 6.19
CA ASP A 112 -11.05 -10.40 6.76
C ASP A 112 -10.72 -11.79 6.22
N ARG A 113 -10.39 -11.87 4.92
CA ARG A 113 -10.10 -13.11 4.20
C ARG A 113 -8.85 -12.95 3.35
N VAL A 114 -8.06 -14.00 3.23
CA VAL A 114 -6.89 -14.06 2.37
C VAL A 114 -7.08 -15.10 1.28
N THR A 115 -6.70 -14.72 0.05
CA THR A 115 -6.58 -15.64 -1.08
C THR A 115 -5.14 -15.70 -1.51
N VAL A 116 -4.54 -16.88 -1.42
CA VAL A 116 -3.16 -17.12 -1.87
C VAL A 116 -3.17 -17.58 -3.31
N MET A 117 -2.37 -16.91 -4.13
CA MET A 117 -2.09 -17.28 -5.51
C MET A 117 -0.58 -17.52 -5.68
N ARG A 118 -0.20 -18.47 -6.52
CA ARG A 118 1.18 -18.78 -6.87
C ARG A 118 1.29 -19.23 -8.32
N ASP A 119 2.23 -18.65 -9.06
CA ASP A 119 2.45 -18.96 -10.49
C ASP A 119 1.17 -18.83 -11.33
N GLY A 120 0.35 -17.80 -11.03
CA GLY A 120 -0.93 -17.54 -11.70
C GLY A 120 -2.04 -18.52 -11.34
N LYS A 121 -1.84 -19.42 -10.36
CA LYS A 121 -2.83 -20.40 -9.94
C LYS A 121 -3.39 -20.09 -8.56
N TYR A 122 -4.67 -20.34 -8.39
CA TYR A 122 -5.32 -20.33 -7.09
C TYR A 122 -4.76 -21.47 -6.21
N ILE A 123 -4.42 -21.14 -4.97
CA ILE A 123 -3.92 -22.11 -3.98
C ILE A 123 -4.95 -22.34 -2.88
N LYS A 124 -5.35 -21.25 -2.18
CA LYS A 124 -6.27 -21.36 -1.04
C LYS A 124 -6.94 -20.00 -0.77
N THR A 125 -8.18 -20.04 -0.30
CA THR A 125 -8.86 -18.93 0.35
C THR A 125 -9.29 -19.36 1.75
N ALA A 126 -9.05 -18.51 2.76
CA ALA A 126 -9.47 -18.75 4.14
C ALA A 126 -9.76 -17.41 4.85
N ASP A 127 -10.42 -17.48 5.99
CA ASP A 127 -10.48 -16.33 6.89
C ASP A 127 -9.06 -16.06 7.42
N PHE A 128 -8.67 -14.80 7.49
CA PHE A 128 -7.30 -14.43 7.87
C PHE A 128 -6.94 -14.92 9.28
N LYS A 129 -7.89 -14.87 10.20
CA LYS A 129 -7.74 -15.35 11.58
C LYS A 129 -7.45 -16.85 11.72
N ASP A 130 -7.75 -17.64 10.67
CA ASP A 130 -7.57 -19.10 10.68
C ASP A 130 -6.20 -19.53 10.10
N LEU A 131 -5.35 -18.56 9.73
CA LEU A 131 -4.02 -18.80 9.18
C LEU A 131 -2.98 -17.94 9.90
N SER A 132 -1.87 -18.54 10.24
CA SER A 132 -0.67 -17.79 10.66
C SER A 132 0.05 -17.18 9.46
N ILE A 133 0.81 -16.12 9.69
CA ILE A 133 1.67 -15.51 8.65
C ILE A 133 2.63 -16.56 8.06
N GLY A 134 3.18 -17.45 8.89
CA GLY A 134 4.06 -18.54 8.42
C GLY A 134 3.38 -19.48 7.45
N GLU A 135 2.12 -19.85 7.71
CA GLU A 135 1.32 -20.68 6.80
C GLU A 135 1.02 -19.97 5.49
N ILE A 136 0.70 -18.67 5.54
CA ILE A 136 0.48 -17.88 4.32
C ILE A 136 1.76 -17.86 3.48
N ILE A 137 2.93 -17.64 4.08
CA ILE A 137 4.23 -17.65 3.40
C ILE A 137 4.50 -19.04 2.79
N ALA A 138 4.27 -20.11 3.55
CA ALA A 138 4.46 -21.48 3.05
C ALA A 138 3.58 -21.78 1.84
N LEU A 139 2.32 -21.33 1.84
CA LEU A 139 1.40 -21.46 0.71
C LEU A 139 1.88 -20.66 -0.50
N MET A 140 2.41 -19.44 -0.30
CA MET A 140 2.92 -18.57 -1.37
C MET A 140 4.19 -19.17 -2.01
N VAL A 141 5.13 -19.66 -1.19
CA VAL A 141 6.43 -20.18 -1.67
C VAL A 141 6.31 -21.65 -2.12
N GLY A 142 5.35 -22.40 -1.57
CA GLY A 142 5.11 -23.80 -1.90
C GLY A 142 6.02 -24.81 -1.18
N ARG A 143 6.74 -24.34 -0.17
CA ARG A 143 7.56 -25.18 0.73
C ARG A 143 7.49 -24.59 2.14
N GLU A 144 7.56 -25.41 3.15
CA GLU A 144 7.74 -24.95 4.52
C GLU A 144 9.10 -24.22 4.62
N ILE A 145 9.07 -23.00 5.13
CA ILE A 145 10.29 -22.27 5.48
C ILE A 145 10.66 -22.74 6.89
N THR A 146 11.44 -23.80 6.96
CA THR A 146 11.90 -24.35 8.25
C THR A 146 12.92 -23.45 8.94
N GLU A 147 13.67 -22.66 8.16
CA GLU A 147 14.57 -21.61 8.68
C GLU A 147 14.60 -20.42 7.72
N LYS A 148 14.34 -19.22 8.26
CA LYS A 148 14.38 -17.95 7.51
C LYS A 148 15.80 -17.64 7.00
N TYR A 149 16.81 -18.16 7.69
CA TYR A 149 18.24 -18.10 7.35
C TYR A 149 18.89 -19.43 7.73
N PRO A 150 18.98 -20.40 6.82
CA PRO A 150 19.67 -21.65 7.12
C PRO A 150 21.13 -21.35 7.46
N HIS A 151 21.48 -21.53 8.72
CA HIS A 151 22.86 -21.45 9.18
C HIS A 151 23.53 -22.79 8.87
N GLU A 152 24.18 -22.89 7.72
CA GLU A 152 25.14 -23.97 7.54
C GLU A 152 26.32 -23.70 8.48
N GLN A 153 26.52 -24.61 9.42
CA GLN A 153 27.76 -24.63 10.22
C GLN A 153 28.91 -25.01 9.31
N THR A 154 29.50 -24.03 8.66
CA THR A 154 30.75 -24.22 7.93
C THR A 154 31.92 -24.08 8.92
N GLU A 155 32.91 -25.00 8.84
CA GLU A 155 34.15 -24.82 9.59
C GLU A 155 34.80 -23.49 9.19
N ARG A 156 35.17 -22.68 10.19
CA ARG A 156 35.83 -21.39 9.96
C ARG A 156 37.19 -21.66 9.31
N GLY A 157 37.34 -21.23 8.07
CA GLY A 157 38.62 -21.26 7.35
C GLY A 157 39.64 -20.27 7.94
N LYS A 158 40.81 -20.18 7.28
CA LYS A 158 41.80 -19.18 7.64
C LYS A 158 41.29 -17.78 7.49
N LYS A 159 41.67 -16.89 8.40
CA LYS A 159 41.38 -15.45 8.34
C LYS A 159 41.95 -14.88 7.02
N ILE A 160 41.06 -14.42 6.14
CA ILE A 160 41.41 -13.88 4.82
C ILE A 160 41.38 -12.33 4.79
N MET A 161 40.66 -11.74 5.76
CA MET A 161 40.58 -10.28 5.90
C MET A 161 40.43 -9.91 7.38
N GLU A 162 41.13 -8.88 7.82
CA GLU A 162 40.97 -8.25 9.13
C GLU A 162 40.89 -6.75 8.92
N VAL A 163 39.88 -6.14 9.50
CA VAL A 163 39.65 -4.70 9.45
C VAL A 163 39.69 -4.19 10.87
N LYS A 164 40.50 -3.17 11.13
CA LYS A 164 40.67 -2.54 12.45
C LYS A 164 40.65 -1.02 12.31
N GLY A 165 40.04 -0.35 13.28
CA GLY A 165 40.16 1.11 13.39
C GLY A 165 39.39 1.86 12.30
N ILE A 166 38.29 1.31 11.78
CA ILE A 166 37.42 2.06 10.88
C ILE A 166 36.70 3.15 11.69
N SER A 167 36.84 4.38 11.21
CA SER A 167 36.10 5.52 11.75
C SER A 167 35.49 6.32 10.62
N SER A 168 34.24 6.74 10.80
CA SER A 168 33.51 7.68 9.95
C SER A 168 32.89 8.77 10.83
N SER A 169 32.16 9.70 10.21
CA SER A 169 31.40 10.72 10.96
C SER A 169 30.34 10.14 11.92
N GLU A 170 29.87 8.92 11.65
CA GLU A 170 28.79 8.27 12.41
C GLU A 170 29.27 7.08 13.26
N VAL A 171 30.42 6.53 12.95
CA VAL A 171 30.95 5.31 13.60
C VAL A 171 32.41 5.52 13.97
N GLN A 172 32.77 5.26 15.21
CA GLN A 172 34.15 5.37 15.69
C GLN A 172 34.63 4.03 16.24
N ASN A 173 35.79 3.60 15.76
CA ASN A 173 36.61 2.53 16.34
C ASN A 173 35.96 1.13 16.37
N ILE A 174 35.46 0.65 15.23
CA ILE A 174 35.03 -0.75 15.05
C ILE A 174 36.23 -1.63 14.70
#